data_48910afc98b6b3310b4ee8efa8f765df
#
_entry.id   48910afc98b6b3310b4ee8efa8f765df
#
_cell.length_a   1.000
_cell.length_b   1.000
_cell.length_c   1.000
_cell.angle_alpha   90.00
_cell.angle_beta   90.00
_cell.angle_gamma   90.00
#
_symmetry.space_group_name_H-M   'P 1'
#
loop_
_entity.id
_entity.type
_entity.pdbx_description
1 polymer ?
#
loop_
_entity_poly.entity_id
_entity_poly.type
_entity_poly.pdbx_seq_one_letter_code
_entity_poly.pdbx_strand_id
1 'polypeptide(L)'
;MLEALQNAFFQTGDALTTWLSAFSSFLWGWPLLIMLLGTHLYLTIILRFPQRYLLKALKLYFVKDHTDKGDISPFSSLMVALAANIGAGNIIGVGVAIAAGGPGAIFWCWLTGVLGMATRYSEGLLAIKYRVENKDGNMSGGPMFVLERGMKCKWMGVAFAVFTAIAAFGIGNLTQGNAAAEQLHHAFSIPSWGTAIVLTVLTAMVMLGGIRSIARVCAFFVPFMAVIYILGCLYILAVQADYVLPAIRYILDCAFTGEAAAGGVVGAAVMTAMRTGVARGLFSNEAGLGSAAIASAAAQNLSLIHI
;
A
#
# COMPACT_ATOMS: atom_id res chain seq x y z
N MET A 1 17.41 38.64 19.31
CA MET A 1 16.46 37.74 19.97
C MET A 1 15.65 36.92 18.95
N LEU A 2 15.03 37.54 17.94
CA LEU A 2 14.27 36.83 16.91
C LEU A 2 15.14 35.88 16.06
N GLU A 3 16.34 36.31 15.62
CA GLU A 3 17.29 35.46 14.87
C GLU A 3 17.80 34.29 15.72
N ALA A 4 18.05 34.48 16.99
CA ALA A 4 18.47 33.40 17.89
C ALA A 4 17.35 32.35 18.10
N LEU A 5 16.08 32.77 18.19
CA LEU A 5 14.93 31.90 18.26
C LEU A 5 14.71 31.16 16.93
N GLN A 6 14.89 31.83 15.82
CA GLN A 6 14.78 31.26 14.48
C GLN A 6 15.87 30.19 14.23
N ASN A 7 17.13 30.51 14.59
CA ASN A 7 18.23 29.55 14.50
C ASN A 7 18.06 28.35 15.44
N ALA A 8 17.57 28.56 16.67
CA ALA A 8 17.27 27.47 17.59
C ALA A 8 16.14 26.58 17.05
N PHE A 9 15.11 27.17 16.44
CA PHE A 9 14.00 26.43 15.82
C PHE A 9 14.47 25.57 14.65
N PHE A 10 15.32 26.11 13.74
CA PHE A 10 15.90 25.34 12.64
C PHE A 10 16.83 24.24 13.14
N GLN A 11 17.72 24.52 14.11
CA GLN A 11 18.60 23.49 14.68
C GLN A 11 17.84 22.35 15.36
N THR A 12 16.77 22.67 16.10
CA THR A 12 15.93 21.63 16.70
C THR A 12 15.15 20.85 15.65
N GLY A 13 14.71 21.50 14.57
CA GLY A 13 14.08 20.85 13.43
C GLY A 13 15.05 19.87 12.74
N ASP A 14 16.29 20.27 12.50
CA ASP A 14 17.32 19.44 11.88
C ASP A 14 17.72 18.24 12.75
N ALA A 15 17.85 18.45 14.06
CA ALA A 15 18.12 17.37 15.02
C ALA A 15 16.97 16.35 15.07
N LEU A 16 15.73 16.82 15.07
CA LEU A 16 14.54 15.96 15.06
C LEU A 16 14.44 15.16 13.75
N THR A 17 14.66 15.81 12.62
CA THR A 17 14.65 15.14 11.31
C THR A 17 15.74 14.09 11.18
N THR A 18 16.94 14.40 11.69
CA THR A 18 18.07 13.45 11.72
C THR A 18 17.75 12.24 12.58
N TRP A 19 17.20 12.45 13.77
CA TRP A 19 16.80 11.37 14.68
C TRP A 19 15.68 10.52 14.06
N LEU A 20 14.63 11.14 13.51
CA LEU A 20 13.52 10.45 12.86
C LEU A 20 13.99 9.62 11.65
N SER A 21 14.92 10.16 10.86
CA SER A 21 15.46 9.43 9.70
C SER A 21 16.33 8.24 10.13
N ALA A 22 17.13 8.39 11.18
CA ALA A 22 17.90 7.29 11.76
C ALA A 22 17.00 6.21 12.35
N PHE A 23 15.98 6.59 13.10
CA PHE A 23 14.98 5.68 13.67
C PHE A 23 14.17 4.97 12.58
N SER A 24 13.72 5.69 11.57
CA SER A 24 13.06 5.12 10.39
C SER A 24 13.99 4.12 9.69
N SER A 25 15.25 4.47 9.48
CA SER A 25 16.23 3.58 8.84
C SER A 25 16.49 2.31 9.64
N PHE A 26 16.48 2.39 10.96
CA PHE A 26 16.57 1.22 11.83
C PHE A 26 15.33 0.34 11.71
N LEU A 27 14.13 0.91 11.80
CA LEU A 27 12.87 0.16 11.68
C LEU A 27 12.73 -0.52 10.31
N TRP A 28 13.05 0.18 9.22
CA TRP A 28 13.02 -0.35 7.86
C TRP A 28 14.22 -1.27 7.55
N GLY A 29 15.05 -1.57 8.53
CA GLY A 29 16.13 -2.55 8.46
C GLY A 29 15.65 -3.97 8.76
N TRP A 30 16.53 -4.75 9.39
CA TRP A 30 16.27 -6.14 9.77
C TRP A 30 14.99 -6.36 10.59
N PRO A 31 14.62 -5.52 11.57
CA PRO A 31 13.44 -5.77 12.38
C PRO A 31 12.17 -5.91 11.53
N LEU A 32 11.90 -4.93 10.65
CA LEU A 32 10.71 -4.96 9.81
C LEU A 32 10.77 -6.06 8.74
N LEU A 33 11.94 -6.26 8.12
CA LEU A 33 12.13 -7.32 7.13
C LEU A 33 11.80 -8.69 7.70
N ILE A 34 12.34 -9.03 8.87
CA ILE A 34 12.11 -10.34 9.51
C ILE A 34 10.65 -10.46 9.93
N MET A 35 10.09 -9.46 10.57
CA MET A 35 8.70 -9.48 11.01
C MET A 35 7.74 -9.59 9.83
N LEU A 36 7.96 -8.83 8.77
CA LEU A 36 7.06 -8.79 7.62
C LEU A 36 7.15 -10.07 6.79
N LEU A 37 8.34 -10.41 6.29
CA LEU A 37 8.54 -11.62 5.49
C LEU A 37 8.26 -12.87 6.31
N GLY A 38 8.65 -12.89 7.59
CA GLY A 38 8.36 -13.98 8.51
C GLY A 38 6.86 -14.19 8.69
N THR A 39 6.10 -13.10 8.91
CA THR A 39 4.63 -13.16 9.03
C THR A 39 3.99 -13.59 7.72
N HIS A 40 4.43 -13.07 6.59
CA HIS A 40 3.92 -13.46 5.27
C HIS A 40 4.13 -14.95 5.00
N LEU A 41 5.34 -15.45 5.28
CA LEU A 41 5.68 -16.86 5.11
C LEU A 41 4.90 -17.76 6.08
N TYR A 42 4.87 -17.38 7.36
CA TYR A 42 4.12 -18.08 8.40
C TYR A 42 2.64 -18.23 8.04
N LEU A 43 1.98 -17.14 7.66
CA LEU A 43 0.56 -17.16 7.26
C LEU A 43 0.35 -17.92 5.95
N THR A 44 1.27 -17.82 4.99
CA THR A 44 1.20 -18.61 3.76
C THR A 44 1.18 -20.12 4.05
N ILE A 45 2.05 -20.58 4.96
CA ILE A 45 2.16 -22.01 5.34
C ILE A 45 0.94 -22.46 6.14
N ILE A 46 0.57 -21.72 7.21
CA ILE A 46 -0.55 -22.10 8.09
C ILE A 46 -1.87 -22.12 7.33
N LEU A 47 -2.11 -21.14 6.46
CA LEU A 47 -3.31 -21.07 5.63
C LEU A 47 -3.26 -21.98 4.40
N ARG A 48 -2.24 -22.84 4.30
CA ARG A 48 -2.07 -23.82 3.21
C ARG A 48 -2.11 -23.19 1.82
N PHE A 49 -1.33 -22.10 1.63
CA PHE A 49 -1.17 -21.40 0.37
C PHE A 49 -2.48 -20.85 -0.20
N PRO A 50 -3.07 -19.81 0.43
CA PRO A 50 -4.33 -19.23 -0.03
C PRO A 50 -4.23 -18.64 -1.46
N GLN A 51 -3.03 -18.38 -1.95
CA GLN A 51 -2.75 -17.94 -3.33
C GLN A 51 -3.38 -18.85 -4.41
N ARG A 52 -3.52 -20.15 -4.12
CA ARG A 52 -4.16 -21.12 -5.04
C ARG A 52 -5.64 -20.84 -5.29
N TYR A 53 -6.27 -20.09 -4.41
CA TYR A 53 -7.68 -19.74 -4.52
C TYR A 53 -7.93 -18.39 -5.20
N LEU A 54 -6.88 -17.72 -5.71
CA LEU A 54 -6.98 -16.38 -6.30
C LEU A 54 -8.08 -16.27 -7.37
N LEU A 55 -8.12 -17.21 -8.32
CA LEU A 55 -9.13 -17.19 -9.38
C LEU A 55 -10.55 -17.41 -8.85
N LYS A 56 -10.70 -18.22 -7.81
CA LYS A 56 -11.98 -18.44 -7.15
C LYS A 56 -12.41 -17.17 -6.41
N ALA A 57 -11.49 -16.55 -5.69
CA ALA A 57 -11.75 -15.29 -4.99
C ALA A 57 -12.19 -14.18 -5.95
N LEU A 58 -11.51 -14.02 -7.09
CA LEU A 58 -11.89 -13.05 -8.11
C LEU A 58 -13.32 -13.27 -8.63
N LYS A 59 -13.73 -14.51 -8.85
CA LYS A 59 -15.12 -14.80 -9.27
C LYS A 59 -16.15 -14.37 -8.24
N LEU A 60 -15.86 -14.53 -6.94
CA LEU A 60 -16.78 -14.16 -5.86
C LEU A 60 -17.06 -12.66 -5.78
N TYR A 61 -16.14 -11.79 -6.21
CA TYR A 61 -16.37 -10.34 -6.25
C TYR A 61 -17.48 -9.91 -7.23
N PHE A 62 -17.79 -10.75 -8.22
CA PHE A 62 -18.84 -10.48 -9.21
C PHE A 62 -20.17 -11.12 -8.87
N VAL A 63 -20.24 -11.90 -7.80
CA VAL A 63 -21.50 -12.47 -7.30
C VAL A 63 -22.26 -11.40 -6.51
N LYS A 64 -23.51 -11.16 -6.90
CA LYS A 64 -24.42 -10.26 -6.17
C LYS A 64 -25.13 -11.08 -5.10
N ASP A 65 -24.65 -11.02 -3.87
CA ASP A 65 -25.34 -11.53 -2.73
C ASP A 65 -25.90 -10.35 -1.92
N HIS A 66 -27.21 -10.33 -1.71
CA HIS A 66 -27.90 -9.20 -1.07
C HIS A 66 -28.28 -9.49 0.39
N THR A 67 -27.81 -10.60 0.94
CA THR A 67 -28.26 -11.09 2.26
C THR A 67 -27.42 -10.59 3.43
N ASP A 68 -26.27 -9.96 3.16
CA ASP A 68 -25.29 -9.64 4.20
C ASP A 68 -25.27 -8.18 4.65
N LYS A 69 -24.98 -8.00 5.94
CA LYS A 69 -24.75 -6.69 6.54
C LYS A 69 -23.42 -6.07 6.07
N GLY A 70 -23.46 -4.87 5.54
CA GLY A 70 -22.30 -4.10 5.11
C GLY A 70 -22.72 -2.84 4.34
N ASP A 71 -21.82 -1.87 4.22
CA ASP A 71 -22.10 -0.55 3.63
C ASP A 71 -21.92 -0.51 2.11
N ILE A 72 -21.02 -1.35 1.58
CA ILE A 72 -20.62 -1.36 0.17
C ILE A 72 -20.58 -2.78 -0.40
N SER A 73 -20.85 -2.91 -1.70
CA SER A 73 -20.83 -4.20 -2.38
C SER A 73 -19.42 -4.80 -2.46
N PRO A 74 -19.29 -6.15 -2.63
CA PRO A 74 -17.99 -6.81 -2.81
C PRO A 74 -17.17 -6.19 -3.94
N PHE A 75 -17.79 -5.93 -5.08
CA PHE A 75 -17.15 -5.27 -6.22
C PHE A 75 -16.64 -3.87 -5.87
N SER A 76 -17.46 -3.05 -5.19
CA SER A 76 -17.04 -1.71 -4.76
C SER A 76 -15.89 -1.78 -3.76
N SER A 77 -15.90 -2.75 -2.84
CA SER A 77 -14.79 -2.96 -1.90
C SER A 77 -13.49 -3.34 -2.62
N LEU A 78 -13.57 -4.20 -3.64
CA LEU A 78 -12.42 -4.52 -4.49
C LEU A 78 -11.90 -3.27 -5.21
N MET A 79 -12.79 -2.44 -5.75
CA MET A 79 -12.39 -1.20 -6.43
C MET A 79 -11.73 -0.19 -5.49
N VAL A 80 -12.22 -0.07 -4.25
CA VAL A 80 -11.55 0.76 -3.22
C VAL A 80 -10.14 0.23 -2.91
N ALA A 81 -9.98 -1.08 -2.76
CA ALA A 81 -8.68 -1.69 -2.54
C ALA A 81 -7.73 -1.50 -3.74
N LEU A 82 -8.24 -1.66 -4.97
CA LEU A 82 -7.46 -1.42 -6.18
C LEU A 82 -7.10 0.06 -6.36
N ALA A 83 -7.96 0.99 -5.96
CA ALA A 83 -7.67 2.42 -6.00
C ALA A 83 -6.42 2.77 -5.17
N ALA A 84 -6.27 2.15 -4.00
CA ALA A 84 -5.10 2.32 -3.16
C ALA A 84 -3.84 1.69 -3.78
N ASN A 85 -3.98 0.51 -4.41
CA ASN A 85 -2.86 -0.24 -4.95
C ASN A 85 -2.41 0.24 -6.34
N ILE A 86 -3.32 0.69 -7.23
CA ILE A 86 -2.96 1.23 -8.55
C ILE A 86 -2.80 2.75 -8.43
N GLY A 87 -1.72 3.20 -7.82
CA GLY A 87 -1.43 4.61 -7.57
C GLY A 87 0.03 4.98 -7.85
N ALA A 88 0.38 6.23 -7.54
CA ALA A 88 1.74 6.75 -7.69
C ALA A 88 2.79 5.88 -6.96
N GLY A 89 2.41 5.24 -5.86
CA GLY A 89 3.28 4.31 -5.13
C GLY A 89 3.77 3.15 -5.98
N ASN A 90 2.96 2.64 -6.90
CA ASN A 90 3.31 1.52 -7.77
C ASN A 90 3.98 1.97 -9.07
N ILE A 91 3.65 3.14 -9.56
CA ILE A 91 4.23 3.68 -10.80
C ILE A 91 5.59 4.31 -10.50
N ILE A 92 5.62 5.37 -9.70
CA ILE A 92 6.82 6.12 -9.34
C ILE A 92 7.66 5.33 -8.33
N GLY A 93 7.01 4.71 -7.35
CA GLY A 93 7.68 4.02 -6.26
C GLY A 93 8.53 2.83 -6.70
N VAL A 94 8.13 2.09 -7.72
CA VAL A 94 8.93 0.99 -8.29
C VAL A 94 10.17 1.56 -8.99
N GLY A 95 10.03 2.67 -9.74
CA GLY A 95 11.16 3.37 -10.33
C GLY A 95 12.18 3.84 -9.28
N VAL A 96 11.69 4.43 -8.18
CA VAL A 96 12.53 4.83 -7.04
C VAL A 96 13.20 3.61 -6.38
N ALA A 97 12.50 2.47 -6.29
CA ALA A 97 13.09 1.24 -5.75
C ALA A 97 14.26 0.74 -6.60
N ILE A 98 14.10 0.79 -7.92
CA ILE A 98 15.18 0.42 -8.86
C ILE A 98 16.37 1.39 -8.73
N ALA A 99 16.10 2.68 -8.65
CA ALA A 99 17.14 3.70 -8.52
C ALA A 99 17.93 3.58 -7.21
N ALA A 100 17.25 3.24 -6.10
CA ALA A 100 17.86 3.15 -4.77
C ALA A 100 18.42 1.77 -4.43
N GLY A 101 17.77 0.71 -4.89
CA GLY A 101 18.08 -0.69 -4.53
C GLY A 101 18.59 -1.53 -5.71
N GLY A 102 18.69 -0.93 -6.90
CA GLY A 102 19.02 -1.66 -8.13
C GLY A 102 17.87 -2.54 -8.64
N PRO A 103 18.05 -3.17 -9.83
CA PRO A 103 17.03 -4.02 -10.46
C PRO A 103 16.59 -5.20 -9.60
N GLY A 104 17.46 -5.72 -8.75
CA GLY A 104 17.14 -6.82 -7.81
C GLY A 104 16.02 -6.49 -6.82
N ALA A 105 15.75 -5.21 -6.54
CA ALA A 105 14.65 -4.78 -5.68
C ALA A 105 13.29 -5.22 -6.22
N ILE A 106 13.14 -5.36 -7.54
CA ILE A 106 11.90 -5.83 -8.18
C ILE A 106 11.58 -7.27 -7.76
N PHE A 107 12.56 -8.15 -7.72
CA PHE A 107 12.36 -9.52 -7.27
C PHE A 107 11.79 -9.58 -5.85
N TRP A 108 12.36 -8.81 -4.93
CA TRP A 108 11.90 -8.75 -3.54
C TRP A 108 10.52 -8.12 -3.42
N CYS A 109 10.19 -7.15 -4.28
CA CYS A 109 8.85 -6.58 -4.39
C CYS A 109 7.82 -7.63 -4.86
N TRP A 110 8.14 -8.43 -5.88
CA TRP A 110 7.29 -9.53 -6.35
C TRP A 110 7.09 -10.59 -5.27
N LEU A 111 8.17 -11.00 -4.60
CA LEU A 111 8.10 -11.99 -3.54
C LEU A 111 7.18 -11.54 -2.40
N THR A 112 7.33 -10.29 -1.98
CA THR A 112 6.46 -9.67 -0.96
C THR A 112 5.01 -9.63 -1.43
N GLY A 113 4.75 -9.33 -2.70
CA GLY A 113 3.41 -9.35 -3.27
C GLY A 113 2.75 -10.72 -3.23
N VAL A 114 3.47 -11.77 -3.62
CA VAL A 114 2.96 -13.15 -3.63
C VAL A 114 2.70 -13.66 -2.21
N LEU A 115 3.67 -13.49 -1.31
CA LEU A 115 3.53 -13.94 0.07
C LEU A 115 2.55 -13.06 0.85
N GLY A 116 2.50 -11.77 0.55
CA GLY A 116 1.59 -10.79 1.17
C GLY A 116 0.11 -11.10 0.96
N MET A 117 -0.26 -11.87 -0.07
CA MET A 117 -1.65 -12.29 -0.29
C MET A 117 -2.24 -13.02 0.93
N ALA A 118 -1.45 -13.87 1.59
CA ALA A 118 -1.89 -14.57 2.80
C ALA A 118 -2.14 -13.63 3.98
N THR A 119 -1.26 -12.64 4.16
CA THR A 119 -1.41 -11.62 5.20
C THR A 119 -2.63 -10.75 4.92
N ARG A 120 -2.80 -10.33 3.69
CA ARG A 120 -3.94 -9.52 3.26
C ARG A 120 -5.28 -10.23 3.49
N TYR A 121 -5.33 -11.51 3.16
CA TYR A 121 -6.49 -12.37 3.44
C TYR A 121 -6.79 -12.41 4.95
N SER A 122 -5.78 -12.62 5.79
CA SER A 122 -5.92 -12.67 7.24
C SER A 122 -6.39 -11.34 7.82
N GLU A 123 -5.83 -10.21 7.35
CA GLU A 123 -6.24 -8.87 7.76
C GLU A 123 -7.71 -8.60 7.43
N GLY A 124 -8.14 -8.94 6.22
CA GLY A 124 -9.54 -8.79 5.80
C GLY A 124 -10.49 -9.64 6.61
N LEU A 125 -10.14 -10.90 6.84
CA LEU A 125 -10.95 -11.82 7.65
C LEU A 125 -11.12 -11.33 9.09
N LEU A 126 -10.03 -10.91 9.73
CA LEU A 126 -10.06 -10.38 11.09
C LEU A 126 -10.81 -9.05 11.17
N ALA A 127 -10.69 -8.19 10.17
CA ALA A 127 -11.42 -6.93 10.11
C ALA A 127 -12.94 -7.15 10.07
N ILE A 128 -13.40 -8.11 9.30
CA ILE A 128 -14.83 -8.49 9.24
C ILE A 128 -15.28 -9.16 10.53
N LYS A 129 -14.47 -10.08 11.09
CA LYS A 129 -14.82 -10.81 12.31
C LYS A 129 -15.00 -9.89 13.53
N TYR A 130 -14.17 -8.87 13.67
CA TYR A 130 -14.18 -7.95 14.82
C TYR A 130 -14.79 -6.58 14.53
N ARG A 131 -15.43 -6.40 13.37
CA ARG A 131 -16.12 -5.15 13.03
C ARG A 131 -17.28 -4.85 13.95
N VAL A 132 -17.63 -3.58 14.01
CA VAL A 132 -18.75 -3.06 14.81
C VAL A 132 -19.67 -2.22 13.96
N GLU A 133 -20.93 -2.24 14.32
CA GLU A 133 -21.92 -1.32 13.79
C GLU A 133 -21.93 -0.06 14.65
N ASN A 134 -21.67 1.08 14.02
CA ASN A 134 -21.72 2.39 14.68
C ASN A 134 -23.15 2.82 14.91
N LYS A 135 -23.35 3.88 15.71
CA LYS A 135 -24.66 4.49 15.97
C LYS A 135 -25.37 4.93 14.69
N ASP A 136 -24.62 5.28 13.66
CA ASP A 136 -25.12 5.72 12.35
C ASP A 136 -25.42 4.55 11.40
N GLY A 137 -25.35 3.31 11.88
CA GLY A 137 -25.60 2.10 11.10
C GLY A 137 -24.44 1.69 10.15
N ASN A 138 -23.34 2.43 10.14
CA ASN A 138 -22.17 2.11 9.31
C ASN A 138 -21.26 1.10 10.00
N MET A 139 -20.62 0.22 9.21
CA MET A 139 -19.67 -0.76 9.71
C MET A 139 -18.27 -0.15 9.88
N SER A 140 -17.70 -0.33 11.06
CA SER A 140 -16.31 0.06 11.37
C SER A 140 -15.51 -1.14 11.84
N GLY A 141 -14.29 -1.27 11.35
CA GLY A 141 -13.39 -2.35 11.71
C GLY A 141 -11.96 -2.05 11.28
N GLY A 142 -11.11 -3.05 11.42
CA GLY A 142 -9.68 -2.93 11.11
C GLY A 142 -8.82 -3.33 12.30
N PRO A 143 -7.49 -3.18 12.21
CA PRO A 143 -6.55 -3.65 13.24
C PRO A 143 -6.84 -3.09 14.64
N MET A 144 -7.29 -1.83 14.76
CA MET A 144 -7.64 -1.23 16.05
C MET A 144 -8.71 -2.06 16.79
N PHE A 145 -9.74 -2.51 16.08
CA PHE A 145 -10.81 -3.33 16.67
C PHE A 145 -10.36 -4.77 16.94
N VAL A 146 -9.47 -5.31 16.11
CA VAL A 146 -8.87 -6.63 16.34
C VAL A 146 -8.02 -6.61 17.62
N LEU A 147 -7.21 -5.57 17.82
CA LEU A 147 -6.38 -5.40 19.01
C LEU A 147 -7.25 -5.20 20.27
N GLU A 148 -8.29 -4.37 20.17
CA GLU A 148 -9.17 -4.09 21.31
C GLU A 148 -10.04 -5.30 21.69
N ARG A 149 -10.71 -5.93 20.71
CA ARG A 149 -11.71 -6.98 20.95
C ARG A 149 -11.14 -8.38 20.87
N GLY A 150 -10.21 -8.62 19.94
CA GLY A 150 -9.58 -9.93 19.77
C GLY A 150 -8.51 -10.19 20.81
N MET A 151 -7.59 -9.26 20.98
CA MET A 151 -6.49 -9.35 21.94
C MET A 151 -6.83 -8.76 23.31
N LYS A 152 -7.97 -8.09 23.45
CA LYS A 152 -8.39 -7.38 24.69
C LYS A 152 -7.39 -6.30 25.13
N CYS A 153 -6.66 -5.72 24.20
CA CYS A 153 -5.61 -4.75 24.43
C CYS A 153 -5.99 -3.37 23.86
N LYS A 154 -6.84 -2.64 24.57
CA LYS A 154 -7.40 -1.36 24.11
C LYS A 154 -6.33 -0.31 23.80
N TRP A 155 -5.27 -0.20 24.63
CA TRP A 155 -4.22 0.81 24.41
C TRP A 155 -3.49 0.60 23.08
N MET A 156 -3.24 -0.65 22.66
CA MET A 156 -2.65 -0.95 21.36
C MET A 156 -3.58 -0.56 20.21
N GLY A 157 -4.88 -0.80 20.37
CA GLY A 157 -5.88 -0.39 19.37
C GLY A 157 -5.89 1.13 19.20
N VAL A 158 -5.86 1.90 20.30
CA VAL A 158 -5.78 3.36 20.25
C VAL A 158 -4.47 3.83 19.64
N ALA A 159 -3.33 3.25 20.04
CA ALA A 159 -2.03 3.60 19.48
C ALA A 159 -2.00 3.37 17.96
N PHE A 160 -2.49 2.21 17.48
CA PHE A 160 -2.61 1.92 16.06
C PHE A 160 -3.48 2.97 15.33
N ALA A 161 -4.63 3.34 15.89
CA ALA A 161 -5.53 4.32 15.28
C ALA A 161 -4.86 5.71 15.17
N VAL A 162 -4.15 6.15 16.20
CA VAL A 162 -3.41 7.42 16.19
C VAL A 162 -2.30 7.40 15.15
N PHE A 163 -1.46 6.36 15.12
CA PHE A 163 -0.39 6.26 14.14
C PHE A 163 -0.92 6.18 12.70
N THR A 164 -2.01 5.45 12.47
CA THR A 164 -2.64 5.36 11.16
C THR A 164 -3.21 6.72 10.72
N ALA A 165 -3.83 7.46 11.62
CA ALA A 165 -4.34 8.79 11.33
C ALA A 165 -3.21 9.75 10.95
N ILE A 166 -2.10 9.76 11.70
CA ILE A 166 -0.92 10.58 11.38
C ILE A 166 -0.31 10.17 10.04
N ALA A 167 -0.13 8.87 9.81
CA ALA A 167 0.44 8.36 8.56
C ALA A 167 -0.42 8.70 7.33
N ALA A 168 -1.75 8.75 7.48
CA ALA A 168 -2.65 9.07 6.39
C ALA A 168 -2.44 10.49 5.83
N PHE A 169 -2.03 11.47 6.66
CA PHE A 169 -1.69 12.81 6.18
C PHE A 169 -0.49 12.80 5.24
N GLY A 170 0.57 12.05 5.55
CA GLY A 170 1.78 11.98 4.74
C GLY A 170 1.62 11.05 3.53
N ILE A 171 1.58 9.77 3.81
CA ILE A 171 1.66 8.71 2.77
C ILE A 171 0.37 8.63 1.95
N GLY A 172 -0.78 8.72 2.60
CA GLY A 172 -2.07 8.56 1.93
C GLY A 172 -2.45 9.74 1.05
N ASN A 173 -2.13 10.95 1.46
CA ASN A 173 -2.63 12.18 0.83
C ASN A 173 -1.51 12.99 0.15
N LEU A 174 -0.53 13.48 0.90
CA LEU A 174 0.46 14.42 0.38
C LEU A 174 1.30 13.84 -0.76
N THR A 175 1.71 12.59 -0.67
CA THR A 175 2.52 11.93 -1.71
C THR A 175 1.75 11.76 -3.01
N GLN A 176 0.48 11.40 -2.96
CA GLN A 176 -0.37 11.21 -4.14
C GLN A 176 -0.67 12.57 -4.80
N GLY A 177 -1.05 13.57 -3.99
CA GLY A 177 -1.32 14.92 -4.45
C GLY A 177 -0.10 15.58 -5.11
N ASN A 178 1.09 15.45 -4.47
CA ASN A 178 2.33 15.98 -5.01
C ASN A 178 2.72 15.31 -6.33
N ALA A 179 2.64 13.97 -6.40
CA ALA A 179 2.94 13.24 -7.62
C ALA A 179 2.04 13.66 -8.80
N ALA A 180 0.75 13.83 -8.56
CA ALA A 180 -0.19 14.31 -9.57
C ALA A 180 0.12 15.76 -10.01
N ALA A 181 0.39 16.64 -9.04
CA ALA A 181 0.72 18.04 -9.33
C ALA A 181 2.01 18.18 -10.14
N GLU A 182 3.03 17.41 -9.79
CA GLU A 182 4.31 17.41 -10.48
C GLU A 182 4.18 16.92 -11.93
N GLN A 183 3.45 15.82 -12.16
CA GLN A 183 3.21 15.30 -13.50
C GLN A 183 2.42 16.26 -14.38
N LEU A 184 1.39 16.92 -13.83
CA LEU A 184 0.61 17.93 -14.57
C LEU A 184 1.44 19.20 -14.86
N HIS A 185 2.33 19.56 -13.94
CA HIS A 185 3.25 20.66 -14.17
C HIS A 185 4.23 20.36 -15.30
N HIS A 186 4.85 19.17 -15.29
CA HIS A 186 5.78 18.75 -16.33
C HIS A 186 5.13 18.56 -17.69
N ALA A 187 3.93 17.95 -17.74
CA ALA A 187 3.26 17.63 -19.01
C ALA A 187 2.57 18.84 -19.66
N PHE A 188 1.96 19.70 -18.83
CA PHE A 188 1.07 20.77 -19.30
C PHE A 188 1.42 22.16 -18.78
N SER A 189 2.51 22.30 -18.02
CA SER A 189 2.92 23.55 -17.37
C SER A 189 1.85 24.13 -16.43
N ILE A 190 0.97 23.29 -15.89
CA ILE A 190 -0.05 23.71 -14.94
C ILE A 190 0.63 24.01 -13.59
N PRO A 191 0.39 25.18 -12.99
CA PRO A 191 1.01 25.51 -11.72
C PRO A 191 0.51 24.57 -10.62
N SER A 192 1.41 24.07 -9.76
CA SER A 192 1.10 23.08 -8.73
C SER A 192 -0.01 23.51 -7.76
N TRP A 193 -0.11 24.82 -7.45
CA TRP A 193 -1.18 25.35 -6.62
C TRP A 193 -2.57 25.22 -7.28
N GLY A 194 -2.66 25.37 -8.60
CA GLY A 194 -3.90 25.19 -9.35
C GLY A 194 -4.38 23.74 -9.30
N THR A 195 -3.47 22.79 -9.52
CA THR A 195 -3.74 21.36 -9.34
C THR A 195 -4.17 21.04 -7.91
N ALA A 196 -3.50 21.61 -6.90
CA ALA A 196 -3.83 21.40 -5.50
C ALA A 196 -5.26 21.83 -5.16
N ILE A 197 -5.70 22.99 -5.65
CA ILE A 197 -7.08 23.49 -5.44
C ILE A 197 -8.08 22.52 -6.07
N VAL A 198 -7.89 22.13 -7.33
CA VAL A 198 -8.81 21.23 -8.04
C VAL A 198 -8.90 19.88 -7.31
N LEU A 199 -7.77 19.28 -6.96
CA LEU A 199 -7.73 18.00 -6.24
C LEU A 199 -8.39 18.11 -4.87
N THR A 200 -8.17 19.22 -4.14
CA THR A 200 -8.79 19.44 -2.84
C THR A 200 -10.30 19.51 -2.94
N VAL A 201 -10.83 20.26 -3.90
CA VAL A 201 -12.29 20.40 -4.11
C VAL A 201 -12.90 19.04 -4.49
N LEU A 202 -12.32 18.34 -5.45
CA LEU A 202 -12.81 17.03 -5.90
C LEU A 202 -12.79 16.00 -4.76
N THR A 203 -11.68 15.95 -4.01
CA THR A 203 -11.53 15.03 -2.86
C THR A 203 -12.54 15.37 -1.77
N ALA A 204 -12.71 16.64 -1.45
CA ALA A 204 -13.69 17.08 -0.45
C ALA A 204 -15.12 16.67 -0.82
N MET A 205 -15.53 16.86 -2.08
CA MET A 205 -16.86 16.43 -2.55
C MET A 205 -17.09 14.93 -2.37
N VAL A 206 -16.07 14.11 -2.64
CA VAL A 206 -16.17 12.65 -2.50
C VAL A 206 -16.18 12.25 -1.03
N MET A 207 -15.30 12.85 -0.22
CA MET A 207 -15.15 12.52 1.21
C MET A 207 -16.35 12.90 2.06
N LEU A 208 -17.01 14.04 1.76
CA LEU A 208 -18.23 14.48 2.47
C LEU A 208 -19.38 13.47 2.31
N GLY A 209 -19.41 12.69 1.25
CA GLY A 209 -20.40 11.61 1.06
C GLY A 209 -20.08 10.29 1.77
N GLY A 210 -18.98 10.22 2.54
CA GLY A 210 -18.58 9.07 3.32
C GLY A 210 -18.19 7.84 2.48
N ILE A 211 -18.11 6.68 3.13
CA ILE A 211 -17.60 5.44 2.51
C ILE A 211 -18.41 5.01 1.27
N ARG A 212 -19.70 5.27 1.25
CA ARG A 212 -20.57 4.93 0.10
C ARG A 212 -20.29 5.78 -1.11
N SER A 213 -19.97 7.06 -0.92
CA SER A 213 -19.56 7.96 -2.00
C SER A 213 -18.20 7.57 -2.55
N ILE A 214 -17.22 7.34 -1.68
CA ILE A 214 -15.88 6.88 -2.04
C ILE A 214 -15.98 5.58 -2.87
N ALA A 215 -16.74 4.60 -2.39
CA ALA A 215 -16.92 3.32 -3.05
C ALA A 215 -17.56 3.44 -4.44
N ARG A 216 -18.53 4.35 -4.60
CA ARG A 216 -19.19 4.62 -5.90
C ARG A 216 -18.21 5.23 -6.90
N VAL A 217 -17.45 6.23 -6.47
CA VAL A 217 -16.45 6.90 -7.32
C VAL A 217 -15.34 5.91 -7.72
N CYS A 218 -14.84 5.12 -6.77
CA CYS A 218 -13.87 4.06 -7.06
C CYS A 218 -14.43 3.01 -8.02
N ALA A 219 -15.67 2.56 -7.82
CA ALA A 219 -16.29 1.57 -8.69
C ALA A 219 -16.45 2.03 -10.14
N PHE A 220 -16.53 3.35 -10.37
CA PHE A 220 -16.60 3.93 -11.71
C PHE A 220 -15.21 4.14 -12.33
N PHE A 221 -14.30 4.82 -11.63
CA PHE A 221 -13.02 5.24 -12.22
C PHE A 221 -11.95 4.14 -12.21
N VAL A 222 -11.91 3.29 -11.20
CA VAL A 222 -10.81 2.33 -11.02
C VAL A 222 -10.76 1.25 -12.10
N PRO A 223 -11.87 0.66 -12.56
CA PRO A 223 -11.83 -0.29 -13.68
C PRO A 223 -11.22 0.33 -14.94
N PHE A 224 -11.61 1.57 -15.25
CA PHE A 224 -11.09 2.30 -16.41
C PHE A 224 -9.59 2.58 -16.28
N MET A 225 -9.17 3.09 -15.12
CA MET A 225 -7.77 3.33 -14.80
C MET A 225 -6.94 2.04 -14.87
N ALA A 226 -7.44 0.94 -14.30
CA ALA A 226 -6.77 -0.35 -14.32
C ALA A 226 -6.60 -0.88 -15.74
N VAL A 227 -7.62 -0.80 -16.58
CA VAL A 227 -7.57 -1.24 -17.98
C VAL A 227 -6.54 -0.43 -18.76
N ILE A 228 -6.55 0.90 -18.67
CA ILE A 228 -5.57 1.76 -19.36
C ILE A 228 -4.15 1.42 -18.90
N TYR A 229 -3.94 1.28 -17.60
CA TYR A 229 -2.62 0.95 -17.05
C TYR A 229 -2.12 -0.40 -17.54
N ILE A 230 -2.95 -1.44 -17.46
CA ILE A 230 -2.60 -2.80 -17.93
C ILE A 230 -2.31 -2.79 -19.43
N LEU A 231 -3.16 -2.17 -20.25
CA LEU A 231 -2.95 -2.10 -21.69
C LEU A 231 -1.68 -1.33 -22.04
N GLY A 232 -1.39 -0.23 -21.35
CA GLY A 232 -0.14 0.52 -21.51
C GLY A 232 1.09 -0.32 -21.18
N CYS A 233 1.06 -1.05 -20.05
CA CYS A 233 2.14 -1.95 -19.68
C CYS A 233 2.31 -3.10 -20.70
N LEU A 234 1.22 -3.73 -21.12
CA LEU A 234 1.28 -4.81 -22.11
C LEU A 234 1.81 -4.32 -23.47
N TYR A 235 1.42 -3.11 -23.88
CA TYR A 235 1.95 -2.48 -25.09
C TYR A 235 3.47 -2.29 -25.01
N ILE A 236 3.98 -1.74 -23.91
CA ILE A 236 5.43 -1.55 -23.71
C ILE A 236 6.16 -2.90 -23.74
N LEU A 237 5.63 -3.91 -23.03
CA LEU A 237 6.23 -5.25 -23.02
C LEU A 237 6.20 -5.90 -24.41
N ALA A 238 5.15 -5.70 -25.19
CA ALA A 238 5.05 -6.24 -26.54
C ALA A 238 6.04 -5.56 -27.50
N VAL A 239 6.19 -4.25 -27.44
CA VAL A 239 7.15 -3.50 -28.25
C VAL A 239 8.60 -3.84 -27.89
N GLN A 240 8.86 -4.15 -26.61
CA GLN A 240 10.18 -4.48 -26.09
C GLN A 240 10.34 -5.99 -25.78
N ALA A 241 9.65 -6.85 -26.52
CA ALA A 241 9.56 -8.29 -26.22
C ALA A 241 10.94 -8.96 -26.12
N ASP A 242 11.87 -8.57 -26.97
CA ASP A 242 13.23 -9.13 -27.02
C ASP A 242 14.03 -8.85 -25.73
N TYR A 243 13.71 -7.76 -25.01
CA TYR A 243 14.37 -7.39 -23.77
C TYR A 243 13.71 -7.97 -22.52
N VAL A 244 12.50 -8.53 -22.62
CA VAL A 244 11.74 -9.01 -21.44
C VAL A 244 12.47 -10.14 -20.72
N LEU A 245 12.90 -11.17 -21.47
CA LEU A 245 13.60 -12.32 -20.89
C LEU A 245 14.99 -11.96 -20.35
N PRO A 246 15.82 -11.19 -21.08
CA PRO A 246 17.07 -10.65 -20.53
C PRO A 246 16.86 -9.82 -19.25
N ALA A 247 15.84 -8.95 -19.20
CA ALA A 247 15.54 -8.15 -18.03
C ALA A 247 15.15 -9.01 -16.81
N ILE A 248 14.34 -10.06 -16.99
CA ILE A 248 13.99 -10.99 -15.92
C ILE A 248 15.23 -11.68 -15.37
N ARG A 249 16.12 -12.15 -16.22
CA ARG A 249 17.38 -12.77 -15.81
C ARG A 249 18.24 -11.78 -15.03
N TYR A 250 18.39 -10.57 -15.54
CA TYR A 250 19.16 -9.53 -14.88
C TYR A 250 18.58 -9.14 -13.49
N ILE A 251 17.24 -9.08 -13.36
CA ILE A 251 16.57 -8.85 -12.07
C ILE A 251 16.92 -9.96 -11.08
N LEU A 252 16.87 -11.22 -11.52
CA LEU A 252 17.18 -12.37 -10.66
C LEU A 252 18.67 -12.39 -10.25
N ASP A 253 19.55 -12.13 -11.19
CA ASP A 253 20.99 -12.06 -10.92
C ASP A 253 21.28 -10.94 -9.90
N CYS A 254 20.78 -9.74 -10.11
CA CYS A 254 20.97 -8.61 -9.20
C CYS A 254 20.32 -8.83 -7.81
N ALA A 255 19.28 -9.65 -7.72
CA ALA A 255 18.64 -9.93 -6.43
C ALA A 255 19.51 -10.74 -5.46
N PHE A 256 20.44 -11.55 -5.98
CA PHE A 256 21.24 -12.50 -5.19
C PHE A 256 22.75 -12.31 -5.30
N THR A 257 23.26 -11.71 -6.38
CA THR A 257 24.71 -11.59 -6.62
C THR A 257 25.29 -10.22 -6.22
N GLY A 258 24.46 -9.21 -6.06
CA GLY A 258 24.88 -7.86 -5.68
C GLY A 258 25.71 -7.14 -6.75
N GLU A 259 25.73 -7.58 -8.02
CA GLU A 259 26.45 -6.92 -9.12
C GLU A 259 26.02 -5.46 -9.37
N ALA A 260 24.94 -5.03 -8.75
CA ALA A 260 24.42 -3.66 -8.89
C ALA A 260 25.27 -2.58 -8.21
N ALA A 261 26.31 -2.95 -7.46
CA ALA A 261 27.22 -2.00 -6.79
C ALA A 261 28.66 -2.18 -7.31
N ALA A 262 29.02 -1.45 -8.35
CA ALA A 262 30.40 -1.34 -8.76
C ALA A 262 31.27 -0.91 -7.56
N GLY A 263 31.99 -1.86 -6.94
CA GLY A 263 33.00 -1.60 -5.91
C GLY A 263 32.54 -1.72 -4.44
N GLY A 264 31.32 -2.12 -4.13
CA GLY A 264 30.85 -2.30 -2.75
C GLY A 264 30.79 -3.77 -2.32
N VAL A 265 30.74 -4.03 -1.00
CA VAL A 265 30.61 -5.36 -0.45
C VAL A 265 29.31 -6.00 -0.95
N VAL A 266 29.39 -7.14 -1.65
CA VAL A 266 28.26 -7.87 -2.28
C VAL A 266 27.05 -8.02 -1.35
N GLY A 267 27.27 -8.33 -0.08
CA GLY A 267 26.21 -8.45 0.93
C GLY A 267 25.45 -7.16 1.21
N ALA A 268 26.08 -5.99 1.12
CA ALA A 268 25.42 -4.71 1.34
C ALA A 268 24.47 -4.35 0.18
N ALA A 269 24.85 -4.71 -1.05
CA ALA A 269 24.02 -4.47 -2.24
C ALA A 269 22.77 -5.35 -2.23
N VAL A 270 22.91 -6.65 -1.96
CA VAL A 270 21.78 -7.59 -1.81
C VAL A 270 20.84 -7.12 -0.69
N MET A 271 21.40 -6.69 0.45
CA MET A 271 20.61 -6.16 1.55
C MET A 271 19.82 -4.90 1.16
N THR A 272 20.46 -3.99 0.43
CA THR A 272 19.80 -2.77 -0.04
C THR A 272 18.67 -3.09 -1.01
N ALA A 273 18.90 -4.01 -1.96
CA ALA A 273 17.88 -4.47 -2.89
C ALA A 273 16.70 -5.13 -2.14
N MET A 274 16.99 -6.01 -1.19
CA MET A 274 15.97 -6.66 -0.37
C MET A 274 15.17 -5.64 0.45
N ARG A 275 15.85 -4.76 1.19
CA ARG A 275 15.22 -3.72 2.00
C ARG A 275 14.31 -2.82 1.18
N THR A 276 14.83 -2.32 0.07
CA THR A 276 14.11 -1.40 -0.81
C THR A 276 12.93 -2.10 -1.50
N GLY A 277 13.14 -3.32 -1.99
CA GLY A 277 12.11 -4.11 -2.66
C GLY A 277 10.98 -4.53 -1.72
N VAL A 278 11.30 -5.00 -0.51
CA VAL A 278 10.30 -5.36 0.51
C VAL A 278 9.53 -4.13 0.99
N ALA A 279 10.21 -3.01 1.24
CA ALA A 279 9.54 -1.77 1.60
C ALA A 279 8.56 -1.31 0.52
N ARG A 280 8.96 -1.37 -0.74
CA ARG A 280 8.06 -1.03 -1.86
C ARG A 280 6.94 -2.04 -2.05
N GLY A 281 7.20 -3.33 -1.89
CA GLY A 281 6.16 -4.35 -1.89
C GLY A 281 5.11 -4.08 -0.81
N LEU A 282 5.52 -3.73 0.40
CA LEU A 282 4.62 -3.37 1.50
C LEU A 282 3.74 -2.16 1.14
N PHE A 283 4.33 -1.09 0.59
CA PHE A 283 3.56 0.08 0.15
C PHE A 283 2.68 -0.20 -1.06
N SER A 284 3.08 -1.14 -1.91
CA SER A 284 2.37 -1.51 -3.12
C SER A 284 1.11 -2.33 -2.84
N ASN A 285 1.24 -3.34 -2.00
CA ASN A 285 0.15 -4.29 -1.70
C ASN A 285 -0.54 -4.03 -0.36
N GLU A 286 -0.01 -3.10 0.46
CA GLU A 286 -0.49 -2.75 1.80
C GLU A 286 -0.64 -3.94 2.77
N ALA A 287 -0.09 -5.11 2.45
CA ALA A 287 -0.16 -6.28 3.31
C ALA A 287 0.76 -6.13 4.52
N GLY A 288 0.21 -6.14 5.71
CA GLY A 288 0.93 -5.89 6.96
C GLY A 288 0.80 -4.45 7.48
N LEU A 289 0.26 -3.50 6.69
CA LEU A 289 -0.03 -2.14 7.16
C LEU A 289 -1.38 -2.03 7.89
N GLY A 290 -2.31 -2.94 7.61
CA GLY A 290 -3.65 -2.93 8.19
C GLY A 290 -4.59 -1.83 7.66
N SER A 291 -4.09 -0.86 6.88
CA SER A 291 -4.89 0.24 6.33
C SER A 291 -6.06 -0.24 5.49
N ALA A 292 -5.80 -1.16 4.60
CA ALA A 292 -6.81 -1.68 3.70
C ALA A 292 -7.81 -2.62 4.40
N ALA A 293 -7.48 -3.17 5.55
CA ALA A 293 -8.42 -3.92 6.40
C ALA A 293 -9.55 -3.03 6.91
N ILE A 294 -9.30 -1.72 7.10
CA ILE A 294 -10.31 -0.73 7.49
C ILE A 294 -11.39 -0.61 6.41
N ALA A 295 -10.99 -0.50 5.15
CA ALA A 295 -11.93 -0.45 4.01
C ALA A 295 -12.66 -1.78 3.81
N SER A 296 -11.98 -2.92 4.02
CA SER A 296 -12.58 -4.24 3.92
C SER A 296 -13.66 -4.49 4.97
N ALA A 297 -13.59 -3.86 6.14
CA ALA A 297 -14.60 -3.99 7.19
C ALA A 297 -15.98 -3.46 6.77
N ALA A 298 -16.04 -2.46 5.87
CA ALA A 298 -17.27 -1.89 5.35
C ALA A 298 -17.95 -2.77 4.27
N ALA A 299 -17.25 -3.78 3.74
CA ALA A 299 -17.78 -4.63 2.68
C ALA A 299 -18.98 -5.47 3.15
N GLN A 300 -19.99 -5.54 2.29
CA GLN A 300 -21.01 -6.59 2.38
C GLN A 300 -20.30 -7.86 1.99
N ASN A 301 -19.84 -8.71 2.94
CA ASN A 301 -19.61 -10.07 2.54
C ASN A 301 -19.03 -11.10 3.45
N LEU A 302 -19.58 -12.26 3.23
CA LEU A 302 -19.19 -13.61 3.58
C LEU A 302 -18.13 -14.23 2.65
N SER A 303 -17.83 -13.66 1.48
CA SER A 303 -16.94 -14.30 0.50
C SER A 303 -15.53 -14.53 1.02
N LEU A 304 -15.04 -13.66 1.89
CA LEU A 304 -13.76 -13.85 2.56
C LEU A 304 -13.80 -14.94 3.65
N ILE A 305 -14.98 -15.23 4.21
CA ILE A 305 -15.18 -16.25 5.25
C ILE A 305 -15.37 -17.64 4.62
N HIS A 306 -15.90 -17.69 3.39
CA HIS A 306 -16.17 -18.96 2.69
C HIS A 306 -14.99 -19.48 1.84
N ILE A 307 -13.90 -18.71 1.74
CA ILE A 307 -12.67 -19.15 1.08
C ILE A 307 -11.76 -19.86 2.07
#